data_863bf8cea7c7c1a565cc0b49af0d1347
#
_entry.id   863bf8cea7c7c1a565cc0b49af0d1347
#
_cell.length_a   1.000
_cell.length_b   1.000
_cell.length_c   1.000
_cell.angle_alpha   90.00
_cell.angle_beta   90.00
_cell.angle_gamma   90.00
#
_symmetry.space_group_name_H-M   'P 1'
#
loop_
_entity.id
_entity.type
_entity.pdbx_description
1 polymer ?
#
loop_
_entity_poly.entity_id
_entity_poly.type
_entity_poly.pdbx_seq_one_letter_code
_entity_poly.pdbx_strand_id
1 'polypeptide(L)'
;SSMNQNLLDVIVVGAGISGIGAGAHFNTNCPNKSYLIFEGRENFGGTWDLFKYPGIRSDSDMHTLGFSFKPWNHRKSIATGPLIMDYLKETIDEYNLDEKIKYSHHVESANWDESECLWEVKVLNKKTSEKFIYKSKFLYMCAGYYRYSSGHEPDFQGSNDFNGQIVHPQKWPESRNYEDKRVVVIGSGATAATIVPEIAKKAKLVTMLQRSPTYYVSRPDEDKVALFLQKFLPKRFVYKLIRFRNVYLQQLLFKRVRA
;
A
#
# COMPACT_ATOMS: atom_id res chain seq x y z
N SER A 1 -3.92 -24.98 31.22
CA SER A 1 -3.20 -23.66 31.20
C SER A 1 -2.93 -23.10 29.78
N SER A 2 -3.58 -23.61 28.75
CA SER A 2 -3.38 -23.13 27.37
C SER A 2 -4.36 -22.00 26.95
N MET A 3 -5.23 -21.54 27.83
CA MET A 3 -6.27 -20.57 27.49
C MET A 3 -5.79 -19.11 27.41
N ASN A 4 -4.63 -18.76 27.95
CA ASN A 4 -4.17 -17.35 28.02
C ASN A 4 -3.23 -16.91 26.88
N GLN A 5 -2.76 -17.81 26.02
CA GLN A 5 -1.80 -17.46 24.96
C GLN A 5 -2.44 -16.74 23.76
N ASN A 6 -3.75 -16.84 23.59
CA ASN A 6 -4.48 -16.29 22.44
C ASN A 6 -5.32 -15.04 22.76
N LEU A 7 -5.19 -14.51 23.98
CA LEU A 7 -5.83 -13.24 24.34
C LEU A 7 -4.86 -12.08 24.20
N LEU A 8 -5.24 -11.10 23.36
CA LEU A 8 -4.46 -9.92 23.06
C LEU A 8 -5.23 -8.63 23.41
N ASP A 9 -4.53 -7.55 23.69
CA ASP A 9 -5.17 -6.26 23.78
C ASP A 9 -5.66 -5.78 22.40
N VAL A 10 -4.85 -5.99 21.34
CA VAL A 10 -5.17 -5.57 19.98
C VAL A 10 -4.80 -6.64 18.96
N ILE A 11 -5.68 -6.85 18.00
CA ILE A 11 -5.36 -7.55 16.75
C ILE A 11 -5.39 -6.52 15.62
N VAL A 12 -4.28 -6.45 14.88
CA VAL A 12 -4.16 -5.63 13.66
C VAL A 12 -4.29 -6.56 12.45
N VAL A 13 -5.18 -6.21 11.52
CA VAL A 13 -5.41 -6.99 10.30
C VAL A 13 -4.76 -6.29 9.13
N GLY A 14 -3.67 -6.85 8.62
CA GLY A 14 -2.91 -6.35 7.48
C GLY A 14 -1.58 -5.71 7.87
N ALA A 15 -0.51 -6.07 7.14
CA ALA A 15 0.85 -5.53 7.27
C ALA A 15 1.24 -4.65 6.07
N GLY A 16 0.32 -3.87 5.55
CA GLY A 16 0.59 -2.76 4.66
C GLY A 16 1.09 -1.53 5.43
N ILE A 17 1.12 -0.39 4.76
CA ILE A 17 1.58 0.87 5.37
C ILE A 17 0.81 1.20 6.67
N SER A 18 -0.50 0.97 6.70
CA SER A 18 -1.33 1.26 7.87
C SER A 18 -1.02 0.34 9.05
N GLY A 19 -0.87 -0.97 8.81
CA GLY A 19 -0.57 -1.94 9.86
C GLY A 19 0.84 -1.77 10.44
N ILE A 20 1.81 -1.48 9.60
CA ILE A 20 3.18 -1.16 10.03
C ILE A 20 3.20 0.12 10.86
N GLY A 21 2.49 1.17 10.42
CA GLY A 21 2.34 2.41 11.18
C GLY A 21 1.68 2.20 12.54
N ALA A 22 0.63 1.38 12.59
CA ALA A 22 -0.03 1.01 13.84
C ALA A 22 0.94 0.31 14.80
N GLY A 23 1.72 -0.67 14.31
CA GLY A 23 2.72 -1.37 15.10
C GLY A 23 3.78 -0.43 15.69
N ALA A 24 4.30 0.50 14.90
CA ALA A 24 5.25 1.51 15.37
C ALA A 24 4.65 2.37 16.49
N HIS A 25 3.39 2.80 16.35
CA HIS A 25 2.69 3.55 17.38
C HIS A 25 2.44 2.73 18.64
N PHE A 26 2.07 1.44 18.52
CA PHE A 26 1.88 0.58 19.69
C PHE A 26 3.19 0.42 20.48
N ASN A 27 4.29 0.14 19.79
CA ASN A 27 5.59 -0.01 20.45
C ASN A 27 6.06 1.28 21.14
N THR A 28 5.74 2.44 20.56
CA THR A 28 6.17 3.74 21.08
C THR A 28 5.25 4.26 22.18
N ASN A 29 3.93 4.21 21.96
CA ASN A 29 2.94 4.90 22.80
C ASN A 29 2.17 3.97 23.74
N CYS A 30 2.18 2.66 23.46
CA CYS A 30 1.45 1.66 24.23
C CYS A 30 2.33 0.43 24.54
N PRO A 31 3.55 0.60 25.13
CA PRO A 31 4.53 -0.48 25.26
C PRO A 31 4.05 -1.64 26.13
N ASN A 32 3.06 -1.40 27.01
CA ASN A 32 2.49 -2.40 27.91
C ASN A 32 1.29 -3.16 27.30
N LYS A 33 0.92 -2.88 26.06
CA LYS A 33 -0.18 -3.55 25.36
C LYS A 33 0.32 -4.70 24.51
N SER A 34 -0.36 -5.83 24.60
CA SER A 34 -0.09 -6.98 23.74
C SER A 34 -0.81 -6.82 22.40
N TYR A 35 -0.11 -7.06 21.31
CA TYR A 35 -0.71 -7.04 19.98
C TYR A 35 0.01 -7.95 19.00
N LEU A 36 -0.71 -8.37 17.97
CA LEU A 36 -0.17 -9.05 16.78
C LEU A 36 -0.75 -8.39 15.52
N ILE A 37 0.03 -8.46 14.45
CA ILE A 37 -0.37 -8.04 13.11
C ILE A 37 -0.47 -9.30 12.27
N PHE A 38 -1.67 -9.62 11.77
CA PHE A 38 -1.89 -10.76 10.88
C PHE A 38 -1.87 -10.30 9.43
N GLU A 39 -0.99 -10.91 8.64
CA GLU A 39 -0.88 -10.69 7.21
C GLU A 39 -1.16 -11.97 6.43
N GLY A 40 -2.15 -11.93 5.56
CA GLY A 40 -2.55 -13.09 4.76
C GLY A 40 -1.58 -13.47 3.65
N ARG A 41 -0.67 -12.57 3.27
CA ARG A 41 0.38 -12.79 2.28
C ARG A 41 1.69 -13.21 2.94
N GLU A 42 2.66 -13.61 2.12
CA GLU A 42 3.97 -14.03 2.61
C GLU A 42 4.92 -12.87 2.90
N ASN A 43 4.53 -11.64 2.52
CA ASN A 43 5.34 -10.45 2.68
C ASN A 43 4.51 -9.26 3.18
N PHE A 44 5.19 -8.29 3.79
CA PHE A 44 4.64 -6.98 4.14
C PHE A 44 4.48 -6.08 2.91
N GLY A 45 3.83 -4.95 3.08
CA GLY A 45 3.76 -3.89 2.09
C GLY A 45 2.39 -3.71 1.42
N GLY A 46 1.50 -4.70 1.53
CA GLY A 46 0.15 -4.61 0.98
C GLY A 46 0.15 -4.25 -0.50
N THR A 47 -0.47 -3.13 -0.86
CA THR A 47 -0.52 -2.60 -2.22
C THR A 47 0.85 -2.51 -2.88
N TRP A 48 1.87 -2.08 -2.16
CA TRP A 48 3.21 -1.85 -2.69
C TRP A 48 3.99 -3.14 -2.95
N ASP A 49 3.63 -4.22 -2.30
CA ASP A 49 4.14 -5.56 -2.59
C ASP A 49 3.28 -6.30 -3.62
N LEU A 50 1.98 -6.03 -3.67
CA LEU A 50 1.04 -6.70 -4.58
C LEU A 50 1.26 -6.28 -6.03
N PHE A 51 1.35 -4.97 -6.30
CA PHE A 51 1.45 -4.44 -7.64
C PHE A 51 2.90 -4.44 -8.14
N LYS A 52 3.11 -5.11 -9.28
CA LYS A 52 4.42 -5.28 -9.93
C LYS A 52 4.46 -4.75 -11.37
N TYR A 53 3.45 -4.00 -11.80
CA TYR A 53 3.42 -3.46 -13.14
C TYR A 53 4.52 -2.40 -13.35
N PRO A 54 4.98 -2.19 -14.61
CA PRO A 54 6.04 -1.23 -14.91
C PRO A 54 5.71 0.18 -14.43
N GLY A 55 6.69 0.82 -13.79
CA GLY A 55 6.58 2.20 -13.33
C GLY A 55 5.78 2.39 -12.06
N ILE A 56 5.37 1.31 -11.36
CA ILE A 56 4.62 1.44 -10.09
C ILE A 56 5.24 2.48 -9.17
N ARG A 57 4.46 3.48 -8.81
CA ARG A 57 4.86 4.61 -7.98
C ARG A 57 3.67 5.16 -7.19
N SER A 58 3.97 5.96 -6.19
CA SER A 58 2.95 6.75 -5.51
C SER A 58 2.50 7.93 -6.38
N ASP A 59 1.21 8.24 -6.36
CA ASP A 59 0.65 9.49 -6.93
C ASP A 59 0.73 10.64 -5.93
N SER A 60 0.98 10.34 -4.66
CA SER A 60 1.21 11.30 -3.58
C SER A 60 2.68 11.43 -3.28
N ASP A 61 3.11 12.62 -2.85
CA ASP A 61 4.47 12.81 -2.37
C ASP A 61 4.70 12.10 -1.03
N MET A 62 5.93 11.69 -0.79
CA MET A 62 6.31 10.93 0.40
C MET A 62 6.31 11.74 1.69
N HIS A 63 6.33 13.08 1.63
CA HIS A 63 6.14 13.91 2.82
C HIS A 63 4.71 13.80 3.34
N THR A 64 3.75 13.52 2.46
CA THR A 64 2.33 13.31 2.82
C THR A 64 2.02 11.84 3.05
N LEU A 65 2.46 10.94 2.19
CA LEU A 65 2.21 9.49 2.29
C LEU A 65 2.98 8.85 3.45
N GLY A 66 4.22 9.28 3.69
CA GLY A 66 5.07 8.75 4.73
C GLY A 66 4.51 8.99 6.13
N PHE A 67 5.02 8.26 7.10
CA PHE A 67 4.65 8.39 8.50
C PHE A 67 5.07 9.74 9.07
N SER A 68 4.23 10.32 9.95
CA SER A 68 4.56 11.59 10.61
C SER A 68 5.78 11.47 11.54
N PHE A 69 6.04 10.28 12.06
CA PHE A 69 7.13 9.98 12.98
C PHE A 69 8.44 9.58 12.29
N LYS A 70 8.40 9.15 11.02
CA LYS A 70 9.57 8.71 10.25
C LYS A 70 9.76 9.57 9.01
N PRO A 71 10.76 10.49 8.99
CA PRO A 71 11.03 11.33 7.83
C PRO A 71 11.39 10.53 6.59
N TRP A 72 10.91 11.00 5.44
CA TRP A 72 11.36 10.53 4.13
C TRP A 72 12.70 11.21 3.79
N ASN A 73 13.75 10.42 3.61
CA ASN A 73 15.11 10.91 3.40
C ASN A 73 15.63 10.75 1.98
N HIS A 74 14.83 10.18 1.10
CA HIS A 74 15.22 10.02 -0.30
C HIS A 74 14.99 11.31 -1.09
N ARG A 75 15.83 11.54 -2.12
CA ARG A 75 15.77 12.74 -2.96
C ARG A 75 14.43 12.88 -3.72
N LYS A 76 13.92 11.76 -4.26
CA LYS A 76 12.64 11.73 -4.96
C LYS A 76 11.50 11.80 -3.96
N SER A 77 10.65 12.81 -4.09
CA SER A 77 9.44 12.95 -3.28
C SER A 77 8.28 12.10 -3.81
N ILE A 78 8.24 11.83 -5.11
CA ILE A 78 7.35 10.83 -5.71
C ILE A 78 8.12 9.52 -5.80
N ALA A 79 7.77 8.57 -4.93
CA ALA A 79 8.52 7.34 -4.77
C ALA A 79 7.99 6.21 -5.64
N THR A 80 8.92 5.41 -6.17
CA THR A 80 8.59 4.13 -6.81
C THR A 80 8.17 3.09 -5.77
N GLY A 81 7.46 2.03 -6.22
CA GLY A 81 7.07 0.94 -5.34
C GLY A 81 8.23 0.35 -4.53
N PRO A 82 9.38 -0.01 -5.15
CA PRO A 82 10.54 -0.49 -4.43
C PRO A 82 11.06 0.45 -3.33
N LEU A 83 11.12 1.76 -3.59
CA LEU A 83 11.54 2.74 -2.58
C LEU A 83 10.57 2.82 -1.39
N ILE A 84 9.28 2.64 -1.64
CA ILE A 84 8.28 2.57 -0.58
C ILE A 84 8.45 1.28 0.23
N MET A 85 8.72 0.16 -0.43
CA MET A 85 9.00 -1.11 0.25
C MET A 85 10.24 -1.01 1.15
N ASP A 86 11.32 -0.37 0.68
CA ASP A 86 12.52 -0.13 1.47
C ASP A 86 12.20 0.72 2.72
N TYR A 87 11.42 1.78 2.55
CA TYR A 87 10.97 2.64 3.65
C TYR A 87 10.14 1.87 4.68
N LEU A 88 9.25 0.98 4.24
CA LEU A 88 8.46 0.13 5.12
C LEU A 88 9.33 -0.91 5.84
N LYS A 89 10.30 -1.51 5.16
CA LYS A 89 11.26 -2.45 5.77
C LYS A 89 12.10 -1.78 6.84
N GLU A 90 12.64 -0.59 6.55
CA GLU A 90 13.35 0.22 7.53
C GLU A 90 12.49 0.52 8.77
N THR A 91 11.20 0.79 8.56
CA THR A 91 10.27 1.05 9.67
C THR A 91 10.06 -0.21 10.52
N ILE A 92 9.90 -1.37 9.91
CA ILE A 92 9.78 -2.66 10.60
C ILE A 92 11.02 -2.89 11.48
N ASP A 93 12.20 -2.68 10.92
CA ASP A 93 13.47 -2.90 11.61
C ASP A 93 13.67 -1.88 12.75
N GLU A 94 13.46 -0.61 12.47
CA GLU A 94 13.67 0.48 13.44
C GLU A 94 12.74 0.37 14.66
N TYR A 95 11.51 -0.13 14.45
CA TYR A 95 10.50 -0.27 15.50
C TYR A 95 10.36 -1.71 16.00
N ASN A 96 11.25 -2.64 15.60
CA ASN A 96 11.25 -4.04 16.04
C ASN A 96 9.90 -4.75 15.85
N LEU A 97 9.33 -4.65 14.65
CA LEU A 97 8.01 -5.19 14.34
C LEU A 97 8.04 -6.64 13.82
N ASP A 98 9.19 -7.20 13.49
CA ASP A 98 9.31 -8.53 12.89
C ASP A 98 8.60 -9.61 13.71
N GLU A 99 8.78 -9.62 15.03
CA GLU A 99 8.15 -10.60 15.92
C GLU A 99 6.62 -10.40 16.06
N LYS A 100 6.13 -9.21 15.73
CA LYS A 100 4.71 -8.86 15.84
C LYS A 100 3.92 -9.23 14.60
N ILE A 101 4.57 -9.36 13.44
CA ILE A 101 3.92 -9.67 12.18
C ILE A 101 3.90 -11.17 11.96
N LYS A 102 2.69 -11.73 11.79
CA LYS A 102 2.46 -13.13 11.44
C LYS A 102 2.07 -13.21 9.97
N TYR A 103 3.04 -13.55 9.12
CA TYR A 103 2.84 -13.75 7.69
C TYR A 103 2.11 -15.05 7.38
N SER A 104 1.48 -15.11 6.23
CA SER A 104 0.67 -16.24 5.78
C SER A 104 -0.47 -16.60 6.74
N HIS A 105 -0.88 -15.65 7.56
CA HIS A 105 -1.98 -15.77 8.50
C HIS A 105 -3.15 -14.90 8.04
N HIS A 106 -4.14 -15.57 7.45
CA HIS A 106 -5.31 -14.90 6.91
C HIS A 106 -6.43 -14.86 7.96
N VAL A 107 -6.91 -13.65 8.25
CA VAL A 107 -8.09 -13.46 9.09
C VAL A 107 -9.33 -13.80 8.27
N GLU A 108 -9.99 -14.90 8.60
CA GLU A 108 -11.18 -15.38 7.90
C GLU A 108 -12.45 -14.67 8.37
N SER A 109 -12.55 -14.43 9.67
CA SER A 109 -13.70 -13.75 10.27
C SER A 109 -13.33 -13.11 11.62
N ALA A 110 -14.10 -12.12 12.02
CA ALA A 110 -14.05 -11.53 13.34
C ALA A 110 -15.48 -11.26 13.81
N ASN A 111 -15.83 -11.76 14.99
CA ASN A 111 -17.14 -11.60 15.60
C ASN A 111 -16.99 -11.01 17.00
N TRP A 112 -17.85 -10.06 17.33
CA TRP A 112 -17.92 -9.50 18.65
C TRP A 112 -18.72 -10.43 19.58
N ASP A 113 -18.13 -10.77 20.72
CA ASP A 113 -18.81 -11.50 21.79
C ASP A 113 -19.24 -10.51 22.87
N GLU A 114 -20.53 -10.26 22.93
CA GLU A 114 -21.12 -9.32 23.88
C GLU A 114 -20.96 -9.76 25.35
N SER A 115 -20.97 -11.07 25.57
CA SER A 115 -20.88 -11.62 26.93
C SER A 115 -19.48 -11.50 27.52
N GLU A 116 -18.46 -11.64 26.70
CA GLU A 116 -17.05 -11.52 27.10
C GLU A 116 -16.48 -10.11 26.84
N CYS A 117 -17.18 -9.28 26.09
CA CYS A 117 -16.70 -7.98 25.58
C CYS A 117 -15.35 -8.11 24.84
N LEU A 118 -15.27 -9.12 23.98
CA LEU A 118 -14.08 -9.44 23.21
C LEU A 118 -14.42 -9.73 21.74
N TRP A 119 -13.46 -9.44 20.87
CA TRP A 119 -13.46 -9.94 19.50
C TRP A 119 -12.96 -11.38 19.46
N GLU A 120 -13.72 -12.28 18.85
CA GLU A 120 -13.27 -13.60 18.47
C GLU A 120 -12.85 -13.59 17.00
N VAL A 121 -11.58 -13.85 16.74
CA VAL A 121 -10.94 -13.73 15.43
C VAL A 121 -10.47 -15.09 14.97
N LYS A 122 -10.99 -15.57 13.84
CA LYS A 122 -10.57 -16.82 13.21
C LYS A 122 -9.47 -16.56 12.21
N VAL A 123 -8.33 -17.22 12.38
CA VAL A 123 -7.12 -17.03 11.59
C VAL A 123 -6.71 -18.36 10.98
N LEU A 124 -6.47 -18.36 9.66
CA LEU A 124 -5.95 -19.50 8.91
C LEU A 124 -4.46 -19.29 8.64
N ASN A 125 -3.63 -20.21 9.11
CA ASN A 125 -2.25 -20.32 8.64
C ASN A 125 -2.26 -20.99 7.25
N LYS A 126 -2.00 -20.23 6.22
CA LYS A 126 -2.06 -20.72 4.81
C LYS A 126 -0.95 -21.70 4.44
N LYS A 127 0.13 -21.74 5.22
CA LYS A 127 1.24 -22.68 4.99
C LYS A 127 0.94 -24.07 5.55
N THR A 128 0.33 -24.13 6.74
CA THR A 128 0.03 -25.39 7.45
C THR A 128 -1.42 -25.82 7.34
N SER A 129 -2.30 -24.95 6.83
CA SER A 129 -3.76 -25.10 6.82
C SER A 129 -4.38 -25.20 8.23
N GLU A 130 -3.63 -24.85 9.24
CA GLU A 130 -4.08 -24.83 10.63
C GLU A 130 -4.96 -23.61 10.90
N LYS A 131 -6.03 -23.79 11.66
CA LYS A 131 -6.93 -22.71 12.07
C LYS A 131 -6.76 -22.43 13.55
N PHE A 132 -6.69 -21.14 13.87
CA PHE A 132 -6.56 -20.62 15.22
C PHE A 132 -7.71 -19.69 15.55
N ILE A 133 -8.07 -19.66 16.83
CA ILE A 133 -8.99 -18.67 17.37
C ILE A 133 -8.21 -17.79 18.34
N TYR A 134 -8.17 -16.49 18.03
CA TYR A 134 -7.65 -15.46 18.89
C TYR A 134 -8.77 -14.62 19.46
N LYS A 135 -8.57 -14.09 20.66
CA LYS A 135 -9.47 -13.09 21.25
C LYS A 135 -8.73 -11.79 21.47
N SER A 136 -9.40 -10.67 21.29
CA SER A 136 -8.83 -9.35 21.55
C SER A 136 -9.85 -8.37 22.05
N LYS A 137 -9.36 -7.40 22.83
CA LYS A 137 -10.19 -6.29 23.31
C LYS A 137 -10.49 -5.29 22.20
N PHE A 138 -9.56 -5.12 21.27
CA PHE A 138 -9.67 -4.21 20.16
C PHE A 138 -9.28 -4.88 18.86
N LEU A 139 -10.03 -4.58 17.78
CA LEU A 139 -9.74 -5.03 16.42
C LEU A 139 -9.42 -3.80 15.57
N TYR A 140 -8.21 -3.78 15.01
CA TYR A 140 -7.75 -2.68 14.17
C TYR A 140 -7.60 -3.13 12.72
N MET A 141 -8.54 -2.71 11.87
CA MET A 141 -8.60 -3.12 10.48
C MET A 141 -7.68 -2.26 9.62
N CYS A 142 -6.62 -2.88 9.09
CA CYS A 142 -5.66 -2.29 8.17
C CYS A 142 -5.60 -3.08 6.85
N ALA A 143 -6.72 -3.65 6.42
CA ALA A 143 -6.82 -4.55 5.28
C ALA A 143 -6.76 -3.86 3.90
N GLY A 144 -6.72 -2.52 3.86
CA GLY A 144 -6.78 -1.76 2.62
C GLY A 144 -8.15 -1.81 1.94
N TYR A 145 -8.21 -1.41 0.67
CA TYR A 145 -9.45 -1.38 -0.11
C TYR A 145 -9.37 -2.17 -1.43
N TYR A 146 -8.23 -2.74 -1.75
CA TYR A 146 -8.09 -3.63 -2.89
C TYR A 146 -8.47 -5.07 -2.55
N ARG A 147 -9.19 -5.73 -3.46
CA ARG A 147 -9.40 -7.17 -3.37
C ARG A 147 -8.18 -7.87 -3.94
N TYR A 148 -7.39 -8.54 -3.10
CA TYR A 148 -6.13 -9.18 -3.51
C TYR A 148 -6.32 -10.48 -4.28
N SER A 149 -7.46 -11.15 -4.10
CA SER A 149 -7.76 -12.41 -4.79
C SER A 149 -8.09 -12.23 -6.27
N SER A 150 -8.65 -11.08 -6.66
CA SER A 150 -9.03 -10.80 -8.06
C SER A 150 -9.11 -9.30 -8.31
N GLY A 151 -8.60 -8.85 -9.44
CA GLY A 151 -8.91 -7.52 -10.00
C GLY A 151 -10.31 -7.50 -10.59
N HIS A 152 -10.84 -6.31 -10.83
CA HIS A 152 -12.05 -6.14 -11.61
C HIS A 152 -11.70 -6.36 -13.09
N GLU A 153 -12.14 -7.49 -13.64
CA GLU A 153 -12.01 -7.81 -15.05
C GLU A 153 -13.40 -7.65 -15.69
N PRO A 154 -13.64 -6.55 -16.45
CA PRO A 154 -14.89 -6.43 -17.19
C PRO A 154 -14.98 -7.52 -18.26
N ASP A 155 -16.15 -8.10 -18.41
CA ASP A 155 -16.41 -9.02 -19.51
C ASP A 155 -16.64 -8.20 -20.79
N PHE A 156 -15.65 -8.24 -21.70
CA PHE A 156 -15.77 -7.62 -23.00
C PHE A 156 -16.24 -8.66 -24.03
N GLN A 157 -17.32 -8.35 -24.72
CA GLN A 157 -17.80 -9.19 -25.81
C GLN A 157 -16.69 -9.39 -26.86
N GLY A 158 -16.40 -10.65 -27.22
CA GLY A 158 -15.35 -11.00 -28.18
C GLY A 158 -13.94 -11.05 -27.57
N SER A 159 -13.76 -10.93 -26.26
CA SER A 159 -12.44 -11.05 -25.64
C SER A 159 -11.77 -12.40 -25.92
N ASN A 160 -12.55 -13.46 -26.06
CA ASN A 160 -12.05 -14.81 -26.38
C ASN A 160 -11.57 -14.93 -27.84
N ASP A 161 -11.96 -14.02 -28.72
CA ASP A 161 -11.55 -14.01 -30.15
C ASP A 161 -10.25 -13.22 -30.33
N PHE A 162 -9.76 -12.56 -29.29
CA PHE A 162 -8.53 -11.80 -29.34
C PHE A 162 -7.31 -12.72 -29.29
N ASN A 163 -6.54 -12.75 -30.36
CA ASN A 163 -5.35 -13.60 -30.50
C ASN A 163 -4.11 -13.10 -29.73
N GLY A 164 -4.18 -11.89 -29.16
CA GLY A 164 -3.12 -11.32 -28.33
C GLY A 164 -3.22 -11.73 -26.87
N GLN A 165 -2.33 -11.21 -26.07
CA GLN A 165 -2.34 -11.44 -24.64
C GLN A 165 -3.14 -10.36 -23.93
N ILE A 166 -4.02 -10.78 -23.02
CA ILE A 166 -4.76 -9.90 -22.10
C ILE A 166 -4.11 -10.01 -20.73
N VAL A 167 -3.79 -8.87 -20.11
CA VAL A 167 -3.12 -8.81 -18.82
C VAL A 167 -3.86 -7.84 -17.92
N HIS A 168 -4.23 -8.30 -16.74
CA HIS A 168 -4.66 -7.41 -15.68
C HIS A 168 -3.45 -6.89 -14.90
N PRO A 169 -3.32 -5.57 -14.64
CA PRO A 169 -2.17 -4.98 -13.95
C PRO A 169 -1.87 -5.57 -12.57
N GLN A 170 -2.90 -6.02 -11.86
CA GLN A 170 -2.74 -6.66 -10.54
C GLN A 170 -2.01 -8.01 -10.61
N LYS A 171 -2.02 -8.67 -11.78
CA LYS A 171 -1.36 -9.96 -12.05
C LYS A 171 -0.29 -9.80 -13.12
N TRP A 172 0.49 -8.74 -13.06
CA TRP A 172 1.53 -8.47 -14.03
C TRP A 172 2.62 -9.54 -13.96
N PRO A 173 2.89 -10.29 -15.05
CA PRO A 173 3.96 -11.27 -15.08
C PRO A 173 5.33 -10.58 -15.18
N GLU A 174 6.28 -10.97 -14.34
CA GLU A 174 7.63 -10.39 -14.31
C GLU A 174 8.40 -10.56 -15.64
N SER A 175 8.16 -11.67 -16.34
CA SER A 175 8.84 -12.01 -17.60
C SER A 175 8.17 -11.45 -18.86
N ARG A 176 7.21 -10.53 -18.70
CA ARG A 176 6.47 -10.07 -19.87
C ARG A 176 7.29 -9.17 -20.77
N ASN A 177 7.39 -9.59 -22.02
CA ASN A 177 7.98 -8.78 -23.08
C ASN A 177 6.89 -8.11 -23.92
N TYR A 178 6.87 -6.78 -23.90
CA TYR A 178 6.04 -5.92 -24.73
C TYR A 178 6.86 -5.09 -25.74
N GLU A 179 8.15 -5.40 -25.85
CA GLU A 179 9.07 -4.77 -26.80
C GLU A 179 8.57 -4.97 -28.23
N ASP A 180 8.61 -3.91 -29.01
CA ASP A 180 8.13 -3.85 -30.42
C ASP A 180 6.66 -4.26 -30.64
N LYS A 181 5.87 -4.42 -29.58
CA LYS A 181 4.45 -4.76 -29.68
C LYS A 181 3.56 -3.54 -29.74
N ARG A 182 2.39 -3.71 -30.36
CA ARG A 182 1.29 -2.75 -30.26
C ARG A 182 0.49 -3.10 -29.04
N VAL A 183 0.37 -2.16 -28.09
CA VAL A 183 -0.28 -2.36 -26.80
C VAL A 183 -1.48 -1.43 -26.66
N VAL A 184 -2.60 -1.96 -26.25
CA VAL A 184 -3.77 -1.16 -25.88
C VAL A 184 -3.94 -1.24 -24.36
N VAL A 185 -3.99 -0.08 -23.70
CA VAL A 185 -4.27 0.05 -22.27
C VAL A 185 -5.70 0.55 -22.10
N ILE A 186 -6.56 -0.28 -21.53
CA ILE A 186 -7.96 0.06 -21.30
C ILE A 186 -8.10 0.66 -19.90
N GLY A 187 -8.44 1.93 -19.85
CA GLY A 187 -8.58 2.70 -18.62
C GLY A 187 -7.79 3.99 -18.63
N SER A 188 -8.14 4.88 -17.71
CA SER A 188 -7.52 6.21 -17.56
C SER A 188 -7.25 6.57 -16.09
N GLY A 189 -7.25 5.57 -15.20
CA GLY A 189 -6.93 5.78 -13.79
C GLY A 189 -5.43 5.86 -13.51
N ALA A 190 -5.06 5.91 -12.24
CA ALA A 190 -3.67 6.00 -11.77
C ALA A 190 -2.77 4.91 -12.37
N THR A 191 -3.26 3.68 -12.45
CA THR A 191 -2.54 2.56 -13.04
C THR A 191 -2.21 2.81 -14.52
N ALA A 192 -3.18 3.25 -15.33
CA ALA A 192 -2.95 3.56 -16.75
C ALA A 192 -1.99 4.74 -16.91
N ALA A 193 -2.14 5.79 -16.10
CA ALA A 193 -1.24 6.95 -16.08
C ALA A 193 0.23 6.56 -15.80
N THR A 194 0.43 5.49 -15.06
CA THR A 194 1.77 4.96 -14.73
C THR A 194 2.29 4.01 -15.80
N ILE A 195 1.46 3.07 -16.27
CA ILE A 195 1.85 2.02 -17.22
C ILE A 195 2.17 2.60 -18.60
N VAL A 196 1.31 3.50 -19.13
CA VAL A 196 1.42 4.02 -20.49
C VAL A 196 2.80 4.62 -20.78
N PRO A 197 3.33 5.57 -20.00
CA PRO A 197 4.64 6.15 -20.27
C PRO A 197 5.79 5.14 -20.14
N GLU A 198 5.67 4.16 -19.25
CA GLU A 198 6.72 3.13 -19.09
C GLU A 198 6.73 2.14 -20.23
N ILE A 199 5.58 1.64 -20.64
CA ILE A 199 5.48 0.71 -21.78
C ILE A 199 5.91 1.40 -23.07
N ALA A 200 5.57 2.68 -23.25
CA ALA A 200 5.92 3.44 -24.46
C ALA A 200 7.43 3.56 -24.73
N LYS A 201 8.27 3.33 -23.72
CA LYS A 201 9.73 3.32 -23.89
C LYS A 201 10.24 2.16 -24.74
N LYS A 202 9.50 1.05 -24.83
CA LYS A 202 9.92 -0.19 -25.49
C LYS A 202 8.90 -0.72 -26.48
N ALA A 203 7.62 -0.41 -26.33
CA ALA A 203 6.57 -0.84 -27.23
C ALA A 203 6.64 -0.07 -28.57
N LYS A 204 6.22 -0.71 -29.65
CA LYS A 204 6.09 -0.08 -30.97
C LYS A 204 5.04 1.01 -31.00
N LEU A 205 3.93 0.81 -30.29
CA LEU A 205 2.82 1.75 -30.16
C LEU A 205 2.04 1.45 -28.88
N VAL A 206 1.69 2.48 -28.14
CA VAL A 206 0.76 2.37 -27.00
C VAL A 206 -0.45 3.23 -27.26
N THR A 207 -1.62 2.63 -27.16
CA THR A 207 -2.91 3.32 -27.27
C THR A 207 -3.61 3.24 -25.92
N MET A 208 -3.98 4.39 -25.35
CA MET A 208 -4.79 4.45 -24.14
C MET A 208 -6.27 4.63 -24.53
N LEU A 209 -7.09 3.64 -24.19
CA LEU A 209 -8.54 3.68 -24.41
C LEU A 209 -9.24 4.15 -23.14
N GLN A 210 -9.89 5.31 -23.24
CA GLN A 210 -10.63 5.93 -22.13
C GLN A 210 -12.14 5.85 -22.35
N ARG A 211 -12.87 5.50 -21.29
CA ARG A 211 -14.34 5.63 -21.32
C ARG A 211 -14.77 7.08 -21.17
N SER A 212 -14.09 7.84 -20.32
CA SER A 212 -14.34 9.27 -20.08
C SER A 212 -13.01 9.99 -19.84
N PRO A 213 -12.93 11.29 -20.15
CA PRO A 213 -11.72 12.07 -19.93
C PRO A 213 -11.30 12.09 -18.48
N THR A 214 -9.99 12.02 -18.24
CA THR A 214 -9.39 12.17 -16.92
C THR A 214 -8.44 13.35 -16.94
N TYR A 215 -8.43 14.14 -15.88
CA TYR A 215 -7.49 15.24 -15.74
C TYR A 215 -6.15 14.72 -15.25
N TYR A 216 -5.08 15.10 -15.94
CA TYR A 216 -3.70 14.82 -15.55
C TYR A 216 -2.98 16.13 -15.26
N VAL A 217 -2.26 16.17 -14.17
CA VAL A 217 -1.41 17.29 -13.78
C VAL A 217 0.03 16.82 -13.72
N SER A 218 0.90 17.49 -14.46
CA SER A 218 2.33 17.23 -14.39
C SER A 218 2.90 17.77 -13.08
N ARG A 219 3.67 16.94 -12.38
CA ARG A 219 4.34 17.29 -11.14
C ARG A 219 5.78 16.75 -11.16
N PRO A 220 6.77 17.56 -10.74
CA PRO A 220 8.15 17.07 -10.60
C PRO A 220 8.22 15.99 -9.53
N ASP A 221 9.08 15.00 -9.75
CA ASP A 221 9.32 13.90 -8.79
C ASP A 221 10.23 14.31 -7.63
N GLU A 222 10.89 15.46 -7.72
CA GLU A 222 11.70 16.06 -6.66
C GLU A 222 11.06 17.33 -6.10
N ASP A 223 11.12 17.50 -4.79
CA ASP A 223 10.73 18.75 -4.13
C ASP A 223 11.95 19.65 -3.94
N LYS A 224 12.16 20.58 -4.88
CA LYS A 224 13.31 21.48 -4.87
C LYS A 224 13.39 22.36 -3.61
N VAL A 225 12.23 22.72 -3.02
CA VAL A 225 12.19 23.50 -1.78
C VAL A 225 12.67 22.66 -0.61
N ALA A 226 12.19 21.42 -0.52
CA ALA A 226 12.66 20.48 0.50
C ALA A 226 14.17 20.26 0.41
N LEU A 227 14.68 19.98 -0.79
CA LEU A 227 16.11 19.76 -1.04
C LEU A 227 16.97 21.00 -0.71
N PHE A 228 16.47 22.19 -1.01
CA PHE A 228 17.16 23.44 -0.65
C PHE A 228 17.22 23.65 0.87
N LEU A 229 16.08 23.51 1.54
CA LEU A 229 16.01 23.71 2.99
C LEU A 229 16.84 22.68 3.77
N GLN A 230 16.95 21.44 3.29
CA GLN A 230 17.77 20.39 3.91
C GLN A 230 19.27 20.69 3.94
N LYS A 231 19.75 21.69 3.15
CA LYS A 231 21.14 22.13 3.21
C LYS A 231 21.45 22.94 4.47
N PHE A 232 20.43 23.55 5.07
CA PHE A 232 20.60 24.50 6.18
C PHE A 232 19.86 24.08 7.46
N LEU A 233 18.84 23.20 7.33
CA LEU A 233 17.97 22.84 8.43
C LEU A 233 17.95 21.31 8.67
N PRO A 234 17.72 20.87 9.91
CA PRO A 234 17.59 19.44 10.21
C PRO A 234 16.49 18.76 9.38
N LYS A 235 16.80 17.59 8.83
CA LYS A 235 15.86 16.83 7.95
C LYS A 235 14.48 16.62 8.57
N ARG A 236 14.41 16.33 9.87
CA ARG A 236 13.13 16.15 10.59
C ARG A 236 12.28 17.42 10.59
N PHE A 237 12.89 18.58 10.76
CA PHE A 237 12.18 19.85 10.74
C PHE A 237 11.66 20.16 9.33
N VAL A 238 12.52 20.01 8.32
CA VAL A 238 12.12 20.21 6.91
C VAL A 238 10.98 19.26 6.53
N TYR A 239 11.06 18.00 6.94
CA TYR A 239 10.00 17.03 6.68
C TYR A 239 8.64 17.48 7.23
N LYS A 240 8.60 17.93 8.48
CA LYS A 240 7.36 18.45 9.09
C LYS A 240 6.82 19.68 8.37
N LEU A 241 7.70 20.61 8.01
CA LEU A 241 7.34 21.86 7.31
C LEU A 241 6.75 21.56 5.91
N ILE A 242 7.45 20.73 5.14
CA ILE A 242 7.00 20.35 3.79
C ILE A 242 5.71 19.53 3.84
N ARG A 243 5.57 18.61 4.79
CA ARG A 243 4.34 17.85 5.03
C ARG A 243 3.18 18.81 5.32
N PHE A 244 3.34 19.76 6.21
CA PHE A 244 2.32 20.78 6.51
C PHE A 244 1.93 21.57 5.26
N ARG A 245 2.92 22.09 4.51
CA ARG A 245 2.68 22.81 3.25
C ARG A 245 1.88 21.97 2.25
N ASN A 246 2.30 20.72 2.03
CA ASN A 246 1.69 19.86 1.03
C ASN A 246 0.25 19.46 1.41
N VAL A 247 0.01 19.13 2.67
CA VAL A 247 -1.34 18.85 3.19
C VAL A 247 -2.25 20.07 3.03
N TYR A 248 -1.76 21.26 3.39
CA TYR A 248 -2.53 22.50 3.26
C TYR A 248 -2.88 22.79 1.80
N LEU A 249 -1.91 22.68 0.89
CA LEU A 249 -2.13 22.90 -0.55
C LEU A 249 -3.13 21.88 -1.14
N GLN A 250 -3.05 20.62 -0.75
CA GLN A 250 -4.01 19.60 -1.17
C GLN A 250 -5.43 19.94 -0.69
N GLN A 251 -5.58 20.38 0.56
CA GLN A 251 -6.89 20.78 1.08
C GLN A 251 -7.46 22.00 0.36
N LEU A 252 -6.62 22.98 0.03
CA LEU A 252 -7.05 24.13 -0.76
C LEU A 252 -7.52 23.73 -2.17
N LEU A 253 -6.74 22.89 -2.85
CA LEU A 253 -7.08 22.38 -4.17
C LEU A 253 -8.41 21.62 -4.12
N PHE A 254 -8.59 20.73 -3.15
CA PHE A 254 -9.81 19.96 -2.97
C PHE A 254 -11.06 20.84 -2.75
N LYS A 255 -10.92 21.89 -1.93
CA LYS A 255 -12.01 22.87 -1.73
C LYS A 255 -12.38 23.60 -3.01
N ARG A 256 -11.39 24.00 -3.82
CA ARG A 256 -11.63 24.70 -5.09
C ARG A 256 -12.28 23.83 -6.15
N VAL A 257 -11.93 22.55 -6.21
CA VAL A 257 -12.52 21.61 -7.18
C VAL A 257 -13.96 21.25 -6.83
N ARG A 258 -14.36 21.36 -5.56
CA ARG A 258 -15.74 21.11 -5.10
C ARG A 258 -16.65 22.34 -5.11
N ALA A 259 -16.10 23.53 -5.21
CA ALA A 259 -16.85 24.77 -5.33
C ALA A 259 -17.23 25.05 -6.79
#